data_ccae3ccc6d35e7a45e3712982d87b6ed
#
_entry.id   ccae3ccc6d35e7a45e3712982d87b6ed
#
_cell.length_a   1.000
_cell.length_b   1.000
_cell.length_c   1.000
_cell.angle_alpha   90.00
_cell.angle_beta   90.00
_cell.angle_gamma   90.00
#
_symmetry.space_group_name_H-M   'P 1'
#
loop_
_entity.id
_entity.type
_entity.pdbx_description
1 polymer ?
#
loop_
_entity_poly.entity_id
_entity_poly.type
_entity_poly.pdbx_seq_one_letter_code
_entity_poly.pdbx_strand_id
1 'polypeptide(L)'
;MVLVTGATGIVGSHILVELLKAGLETRILIREGADRTAIETLCQYAGVSVQESQYIEGDILDPVSLGMAISGCDEVYHAAAMVSFEPSHSEALFDTNTQGTANVVNACLEYGVSKLCYISSTAAIGDEQIDGELSESSAWTTDKGRSAYSLSKRYAELEVLRGREEGLSTLIVNPGVVIGSGKWGESSTSIVVSSSKGMRFYPSGTNGF
;
A
#
# COMPACT_ATOMS: atom_id res chain seq x y z
N MET A 1 7.84 0.55 -18.58
CA MET A 1 7.80 -0.54 -17.56
C MET A 1 7.19 -0.01 -16.27
N VAL A 2 6.41 -0.82 -15.56
CA VAL A 2 5.72 -0.44 -14.31
C VAL A 2 6.19 -1.33 -13.17
N LEU A 3 6.61 -0.75 -12.04
CA LEU A 3 6.91 -1.50 -10.83
C LEU A 3 5.68 -1.55 -9.91
N VAL A 4 5.40 -2.73 -9.35
CA VAL A 4 4.40 -2.92 -8.29
C VAL A 4 5.10 -3.42 -7.03
N THR A 5 4.95 -2.70 -5.92
CA THR A 5 5.34 -3.18 -4.59
C THR A 5 4.10 -3.62 -3.81
N GLY A 6 4.25 -4.60 -2.92
CA GLY A 6 3.11 -5.08 -2.13
C GLY A 6 2.10 -5.92 -2.91
N ALA A 7 2.48 -6.50 -4.05
CA ALA A 7 1.61 -7.33 -4.88
C ALA A 7 1.11 -8.60 -4.18
N THR A 8 1.71 -9.04 -3.08
CA THR A 8 1.22 -10.16 -2.26
C THR A 8 0.03 -9.79 -1.38
N GLY A 9 -0.28 -8.49 -1.24
CA GLY A 9 -1.45 -7.99 -0.53
C GLY A 9 -2.69 -7.85 -1.43
N ILE A 10 -3.87 -7.64 -0.83
CA ILE A 10 -5.15 -7.55 -1.57
C ILE A 10 -5.08 -6.46 -2.63
N VAL A 11 -4.75 -5.22 -2.27
CA VAL A 11 -4.79 -4.08 -3.20
C VAL A 11 -3.73 -4.24 -4.28
N GLY A 12 -2.49 -4.56 -3.89
CA GLY A 12 -1.37 -4.70 -4.84
C GLY A 12 -1.58 -5.83 -5.85
N SER A 13 -2.16 -6.96 -5.45
CA SER A 13 -2.46 -8.07 -6.38
C SER A 13 -3.53 -7.68 -7.41
N HIS A 14 -4.56 -6.92 -7.01
CA HIS A 14 -5.59 -6.46 -7.95
C HIS A 14 -5.04 -5.38 -8.89
N ILE A 15 -4.21 -4.46 -8.41
CA ILE A 15 -3.49 -3.50 -9.27
C ILE A 15 -2.66 -4.25 -10.30
N LEU A 16 -1.88 -5.24 -9.88
CA LEU A 16 -1.08 -6.06 -10.79
C LEU A 16 -1.93 -6.70 -11.89
N VAL A 17 -3.06 -7.31 -11.52
CA VAL A 17 -3.97 -7.93 -12.50
C VAL A 17 -4.49 -6.91 -13.52
N GLU A 18 -4.88 -5.73 -13.10
CA GLU A 18 -5.38 -4.71 -14.02
C GLU A 18 -4.27 -4.18 -14.95
N LEU A 19 -3.04 -4.03 -14.45
CA LEU A 19 -1.88 -3.67 -15.28
C LEU A 19 -1.58 -4.75 -16.33
N LEU A 20 -1.62 -6.03 -15.94
CA LEU A 20 -1.43 -7.16 -16.86
C LEU A 20 -2.54 -7.24 -17.91
N LYS A 21 -3.81 -7.04 -17.53
CA LYS A 21 -4.93 -6.96 -18.47
C LYS A 21 -4.78 -5.81 -19.49
N ALA A 22 -4.21 -4.71 -19.04
CA ALA A 22 -3.90 -3.56 -19.90
C ALA A 22 -2.69 -3.81 -20.82
N GLY A 23 -2.04 -4.97 -20.72
CA GLY A 23 -0.87 -5.33 -21.52
C GLY A 23 0.39 -4.54 -21.15
N LEU A 24 0.45 -3.98 -19.95
CA LEU A 24 1.61 -3.20 -19.51
C LEU A 24 2.73 -4.15 -19.04
N GLU A 25 3.95 -3.81 -19.43
CA GLU A 25 5.14 -4.51 -18.95
C GLU A 25 5.32 -4.20 -17.46
N THR A 26 5.24 -5.23 -16.62
CA THR A 26 5.26 -5.09 -15.16
C THR A 26 6.45 -5.79 -14.53
N ARG A 27 6.96 -5.19 -13.46
CA ARG A 27 7.94 -5.77 -12.55
C ARG A 27 7.33 -5.81 -11.15
N ILE A 28 7.60 -6.87 -10.39
CA ILE A 28 6.95 -7.13 -9.11
C ILE A 28 8.03 -7.26 -8.05
N LEU A 29 8.09 -6.32 -7.11
CA LEU A 29 9.00 -6.42 -5.97
C LEU A 29 8.39 -7.35 -4.92
N ILE A 30 9.11 -8.41 -4.60
CA ILE A 30 8.76 -9.38 -3.56
C ILE A 30 9.93 -9.60 -2.61
N ARG A 31 9.63 -9.86 -1.35
CA ARG A 31 10.65 -10.26 -0.38
C ARG A 31 11.08 -11.70 -0.62
N GLU A 32 12.29 -12.04 -0.23
CA GLU A 32 12.79 -13.42 -0.24
C GLU A 32 11.80 -14.36 0.45
N GLY A 33 11.49 -15.48 -0.18
CA GLY A 33 10.55 -16.47 0.34
C GLY A 33 9.08 -16.00 0.43
N ALA A 34 8.71 -14.90 -0.23
CA ALA A 34 7.33 -14.41 -0.20
C ALA A 34 6.35 -15.44 -0.83
N ASP A 35 5.24 -15.65 -0.14
CA ASP A 35 4.14 -16.49 -0.65
C ASP A 35 3.44 -15.79 -1.81
N ARG A 36 3.51 -16.39 -3.01
CA ARG A 36 2.94 -15.88 -4.27
C ARG A 36 1.55 -16.45 -4.58
N THR A 37 1.04 -17.35 -3.77
CA THR A 37 -0.22 -18.08 -4.02
C THR A 37 -1.39 -17.14 -4.32
N ALA A 38 -1.49 -16.02 -3.60
CA ALA A 38 -2.55 -15.04 -3.82
C ALA A 38 -2.46 -14.39 -5.21
N ILE A 39 -1.25 -14.06 -5.66
CA ILE A 39 -0.99 -13.48 -6.98
C ILE A 39 -1.37 -14.51 -8.07
N GLU A 40 -0.85 -15.72 -7.96
CA GLU A 40 -1.07 -16.79 -8.95
C GLU A 40 -2.55 -17.13 -9.08
N THR A 41 -3.24 -17.31 -7.94
CA THR A 41 -4.68 -17.62 -7.93
C THR A 41 -5.49 -16.51 -8.58
N LEU A 42 -5.20 -15.25 -8.23
CA LEU A 42 -5.93 -14.12 -8.78
C LEU A 42 -5.66 -13.92 -10.28
N CYS A 43 -4.42 -14.08 -10.71
CA CYS A 43 -4.04 -14.01 -12.12
C CYS A 43 -4.71 -15.12 -12.93
N GLN A 44 -4.72 -16.36 -12.43
CA GLN A 44 -5.42 -17.48 -13.06
C GLN A 44 -6.92 -17.20 -13.20
N TYR A 45 -7.57 -16.71 -12.16
CA TYR A 45 -8.99 -16.34 -12.19
C TYR A 45 -9.26 -15.22 -13.21
N ALA A 46 -8.36 -14.27 -13.32
CA ALA A 46 -8.48 -13.13 -14.22
C ALA A 46 -8.08 -13.44 -15.68
N GLY A 47 -7.57 -14.65 -15.97
CA GLY A 47 -7.12 -15.07 -17.31
C GLY A 47 -5.83 -14.39 -17.76
N VAL A 48 -4.99 -13.93 -16.81
CA VAL A 48 -3.66 -13.36 -17.06
C VAL A 48 -2.58 -14.22 -16.41
N SER A 49 -1.33 -14.02 -16.78
CA SER A 49 -0.19 -14.76 -16.20
C SER A 49 0.97 -13.84 -15.88
N VAL A 50 1.71 -14.19 -14.85
CA VAL A 50 2.98 -13.55 -14.47
C VAL A 50 4.12 -14.49 -14.87
N GLN A 51 5.12 -13.96 -15.56
CA GLN A 51 6.34 -14.70 -15.88
C GLN A 51 7.33 -14.63 -14.70
N GLU A 52 8.15 -15.66 -14.50
CA GLU A 52 9.15 -15.65 -13.42
C GLU A 52 10.13 -14.46 -13.52
N SER A 53 10.46 -14.04 -14.73
CA SER A 53 11.32 -12.88 -15.00
C SER A 53 10.73 -11.53 -14.56
N GLN A 54 9.44 -11.46 -14.26
CA GLN A 54 8.80 -10.24 -13.77
C GLN A 54 8.98 -10.06 -12.26
N TYR A 55 9.32 -11.12 -11.53
CA TYR A 55 9.62 -11.02 -10.11
C TYR A 55 11.06 -10.57 -9.90
N ILE A 56 11.22 -9.63 -8.98
CA ILE A 56 12.53 -9.20 -8.47
C ILE A 56 12.51 -9.28 -6.94
N GLU A 57 13.50 -9.95 -6.39
CA GLU A 57 13.65 -10.03 -4.94
C GLU A 57 14.26 -8.76 -4.39
N GLY A 58 13.68 -8.26 -3.31
CA GLY A 58 14.15 -7.08 -2.60
C GLY A 58 13.19 -6.63 -1.51
N ASP A 59 13.62 -5.62 -0.77
CA ASP A 59 12.84 -5.02 0.30
C ASP A 59 12.81 -3.50 0.15
N ILE A 60 11.67 -2.88 0.42
CA ILE A 60 11.54 -1.41 0.43
C ILE A 60 12.40 -0.76 1.52
N LEU A 61 12.84 -1.53 2.52
CA LEU A 61 13.77 -1.09 3.56
C LEU A 61 15.24 -1.21 3.14
N ASP A 62 15.53 -1.91 2.06
CA ASP A 62 16.87 -2.00 1.48
C ASP A 62 17.00 -1.13 0.22
N PRO A 63 17.62 0.07 0.30
CA PRO A 63 17.75 0.98 -0.84
C PRO A 63 18.46 0.36 -2.05
N VAL A 64 19.35 -0.61 -1.84
CA VAL A 64 20.13 -1.22 -2.93
C VAL A 64 19.23 -2.12 -3.78
N SER A 65 18.54 -3.09 -3.16
CA SER A 65 17.62 -3.98 -3.87
C SER A 65 16.45 -3.21 -4.48
N LEU A 66 15.93 -2.19 -3.75
CA LEU A 66 14.88 -1.31 -4.24
C LEU A 66 15.32 -0.51 -5.47
N GLY A 67 16.54 0.04 -5.48
CA GLY A 67 17.12 0.74 -6.63
C GLY A 67 17.21 -0.16 -7.86
N MET A 68 17.66 -1.42 -7.68
CA MET A 68 17.66 -2.40 -8.77
C MET A 68 16.25 -2.69 -9.31
N ALA A 69 15.26 -2.74 -8.42
CA ALA A 69 13.87 -2.97 -8.81
C ALA A 69 13.27 -1.80 -9.58
N ILE A 70 13.58 -0.56 -9.21
CA ILE A 70 13.04 0.67 -9.80
C ILE A 70 13.77 1.04 -11.10
N SER A 71 15.03 0.69 -11.24
CA SER A 71 15.84 1.06 -12.40
C SER A 71 15.15 0.68 -13.72
N GLY A 72 14.95 1.67 -14.60
CA GLY A 72 14.28 1.51 -15.90
C GLY A 72 12.77 1.42 -15.83
N CYS A 73 12.15 1.68 -14.69
CA CYS A 73 10.70 1.81 -14.58
C CYS A 73 10.25 3.26 -14.82
N ASP A 74 9.15 3.42 -15.53
CA ASP A 74 8.53 4.72 -15.80
C ASP A 74 7.51 5.09 -14.71
N GLU A 75 6.82 4.09 -14.17
CA GLU A 75 5.79 4.26 -13.13
C GLU A 75 5.98 3.27 -11.99
N VAL A 76 5.62 3.69 -10.79
CA VAL A 76 5.63 2.85 -9.58
C VAL A 76 4.27 2.87 -8.91
N TYR A 77 3.70 1.68 -8.66
CA TYR A 77 2.52 1.49 -7.82
C TYR A 77 2.97 0.93 -6.47
N HIS A 78 2.96 1.79 -5.46
CA HIS A 78 3.44 1.46 -4.13
C HIS A 78 2.28 1.09 -3.21
N ALA A 79 2.02 -0.23 -3.09
CA ALA A 79 1.00 -0.80 -2.21
C ALA A 79 1.60 -1.61 -1.04
N ALA A 80 2.93 -1.67 -0.93
CA ALA A 80 3.58 -2.32 0.21
C ALA A 80 3.33 -1.52 1.48
N ALA A 81 2.76 -2.16 2.49
CA ALA A 81 2.52 -1.59 3.81
C ALA A 81 2.33 -2.71 4.83
N MET A 82 2.61 -2.40 6.09
CA MET A 82 2.22 -3.19 7.23
C MET A 82 0.92 -2.63 7.82
N VAL A 83 -0.01 -3.52 8.19
CA VAL A 83 -1.23 -3.17 8.92
C VAL A 83 -1.23 -3.92 10.24
N SER A 84 -1.20 -3.20 11.33
CA SER A 84 -1.32 -3.76 12.67
C SER A 84 -1.89 -2.73 13.64
N PHE A 85 -2.65 -3.19 14.62
CA PHE A 85 -3.16 -2.38 15.72
C PHE A 85 -2.56 -2.80 17.06
N GLU A 86 -1.57 -3.69 17.04
CA GLU A 86 -0.86 -4.13 18.23
C GLU A 86 0.24 -3.12 18.60
N PRO A 87 0.26 -2.63 19.86
CA PRO A 87 1.28 -1.66 20.30
C PRO A 87 2.72 -2.14 20.12
N SER A 88 2.97 -3.43 20.25
CA SER A 88 4.29 -4.05 20.05
C SER A 88 4.83 -3.93 18.62
N HIS A 89 3.96 -3.69 17.64
CA HIS A 89 4.33 -3.54 16.23
C HIS A 89 4.56 -2.09 15.81
N SER A 90 4.54 -1.13 16.75
CA SER A 90 4.63 0.30 16.43
C SER A 90 5.89 0.64 15.65
N GLU A 91 7.06 0.19 16.10
CA GLU A 91 8.35 0.44 15.43
C GLU A 91 8.34 -0.13 14.00
N ALA A 92 7.98 -1.40 13.83
CA ALA A 92 7.90 -2.05 12.52
C ALA A 92 6.90 -1.37 11.57
N LEU A 93 5.81 -0.77 12.09
CA LEU A 93 4.88 0.03 11.30
C LEU A 93 5.55 1.29 10.75
N PHE A 94 6.31 2.03 11.56
CA PHE A 94 7.03 3.21 11.11
C PHE A 94 8.15 2.86 10.14
N ASP A 95 8.91 1.81 10.43
CA ASP A 95 9.96 1.35 9.52
C ASP A 95 9.36 0.99 8.15
N THR A 96 8.36 0.11 8.13
CA THR A 96 7.79 -0.36 6.86
C THR A 96 7.03 0.75 6.14
N ASN A 97 6.11 1.44 6.83
CA ASN A 97 5.19 2.35 6.17
C ASN A 97 5.84 3.71 5.89
N THR A 98 6.56 4.27 6.85
CA THR A 98 7.15 5.61 6.71
C THR A 98 8.52 5.54 6.04
N GLN A 99 9.47 4.81 6.64
CA GLN A 99 10.82 4.74 6.09
C GLN A 99 10.84 4.00 4.75
N GLY A 100 10.10 2.89 4.62
CA GLY A 100 9.97 2.16 3.34
C GLY A 100 9.40 3.04 2.23
N THR A 101 8.37 3.87 2.54
CA THR A 101 7.82 4.82 1.56
C THR A 101 8.82 5.93 1.22
N ALA A 102 9.56 6.45 2.22
CA ALA A 102 10.63 7.43 1.98
C ALA A 102 11.70 6.88 1.02
N ASN A 103 12.12 5.62 1.21
CA ASN A 103 13.05 4.95 0.31
C ASN A 103 12.50 4.81 -1.11
N VAL A 104 11.21 4.45 -1.27
CA VAL A 104 10.55 4.37 -2.58
C VAL A 104 10.53 5.74 -3.27
N VAL A 105 10.17 6.82 -2.54
CA VAL A 105 10.18 8.18 -3.08
C VAL A 105 11.58 8.59 -3.51
N ASN A 106 12.59 8.36 -2.67
CA ASN A 106 13.97 8.69 -2.99
C ASN A 106 14.47 7.94 -4.24
N ALA A 107 14.19 6.63 -4.32
CA ALA A 107 14.55 5.83 -5.48
C ALA A 107 13.79 6.29 -6.75
N CYS A 108 12.50 6.66 -6.66
CA CYS A 108 11.76 7.22 -7.78
C CYS A 108 12.42 8.50 -8.32
N LEU A 109 12.84 9.39 -7.43
CA LEU A 109 13.54 10.63 -7.81
C LEU A 109 14.91 10.34 -8.42
N GLU A 110 15.70 9.46 -7.82
CA GLU A 110 17.04 9.10 -8.27
C GLU A 110 17.04 8.46 -9.65
N TYR A 111 16.10 7.53 -9.90
CA TYR A 111 16.03 6.78 -11.16
C TYR A 111 15.12 7.42 -12.21
N GLY A 112 14.58 8.62 -11.95
CA GLY A 112 13.81 9.39 -12.92
C GLY A 112 12.44 8.80 -13.24
N VAL A 113 11.79 8.15 -12.25
CA VAL A 113 10.41 7.66 -12.40
C VAL A 113 9.48 8.81 -12.69
N SER A 114 8.62 8.68 -13.70
CA SER A 114 7.71 9.74 -14.12
C SER A 114 6.49 9.88 -13.21
N LYS A 115 6.03 8.77 -12.58
CA LYS A 115 4.84 8.76 -11.74
C LYS A 115 4.90 7.76 -10.61
N LEU A 116 4.53 8.18 -9.41
CA LEU A 116 4.32 7.34 -8.24
C LEU A 116 2.84 7.33 -7.85
N CYS A 117 2.19 6.18 -7.89
CA CYS A 117 0.89 5.94 -7.29
C CYS A 117 1.07 5.28 -5.93
N TYR A 118 0.72 5.98 -4.85
CA TYR A 118 0.84 5.51 -3.48
C TYR A 118 -0.52 5.10 -2.92
N ILE A 119 -0.60 3.88 -2.41
CA ILE A 119 -1.79 3.37 -1.73
C ILE A 119 -1.68 3.68 -0.24
N SER A 120 -2.37 4.74 0.17
CA SER A 120 -2.48 5.17 1.55
C SER A 120 -3.66 4.50 2.28
N SER A 121 -4.39 5.25 3.07
CA SER A 121 -5.56 4.79 3.83
C SER A 121 -6.39 5.99 4.28
N THR A 122 -7.70 5.81 4.45
CA THR A 122 -8.54 6.80 5.16
C THR A 122 -8.03 7.07 6.58
N ALA A 123 -7.23 6.16 7.17
CA ALA A 123 -6.58 6.37 8.46
C ALA A 123 -5.55 7.53 8.46
N ALA A 124 -5.06 7.94 7.29
CA ALA A 124 -4.13 9.07 7.13
C ALA A 124 -4.84 10.41 6.89
N ILE A 125 -6.15 10.40 6.69
CA ILE A 125 -6.96 11.61 6.49
C ILE A 125 -7.05 12.40 7.81
N GLY A 126 -7.05 13.73 7.69
CA GLY A 126 -7.22 14.64 8.82
C GLY A 126 -8.57 14.49 9.52
N ASP A 127 -8.72 15.17 10.64
CA ASP A 127 -9.90 15.08 11.52
C ASP A 127 -10.77 16.33 11.49
N GLU A 128 -10.38 17.34 10.74
CA GLU A 128 -11.21 18.51 10.52
C GLU A 128 -12.31 18.19 9.51
N GLN A 129 -13.56 18.29 9.95
CA GLN A 129 -14.71 18.10 9.07
C GLN A 129 -14.98 19.38 8.28
N ILE A 130 -15.13 19.24 6.97
CA ILE A 130 -15.57 20.31 6.08
C ILE A 130 -17.01 19.96 5.67
N ASP A 131 -17.94 20.81 6.00
CA ASP A 131 -19.40 20.56 5.77
C ASP A 131 -19.91 19.23 6.39
N GLY A 132 -19.28 18.78 7.48
CA GLY A 132 -19.64 17.55 8.19
C GLY A 132 -19.06 16.26 7.59
N GLU A 133 -18.21 16.38 6.59
CA GLU A 133 -17.56 15.25 5.92
C GLU A 133 -16.04 15.30 6.08
N LEU A 134 -15.40 14.14 6.03
CA LEU A 134 -13.95 13.98 5.96
C LEU A 134 -13.53 13.70 4.51
N SER A 135 -12.48 14.37 4.09
CA SER A 135 -11.92 14.19 2.75
C SER A 135 -10.40 14.34 2.80
N GLU A 136 -9.73 14.12 1.68
CA GLU A 136 -8.28 14.28 1.54
C GLU A 136 -7.82 15.74 1.80
N SER A 137 -8.74 16.70 1.73
CA SER A 137 -8.48 18.11 2.07
C SER A 137 -8.66 18.43 3.55
N SER A 138 -9.15 17.48 4.36
CA SER A 138 -9.33 17.67 5.81
C SER A 138 -7.99 17.88 6.51
N ALA A 139 -7.87 18.94 7.31
CA ALA A 139 -6.64 19.23 8.00
C ALA A 139 -6.37 18.22 9.12
N TRP A 140 -5.11 17.84 9.26
CA TRP A 140 -4.62 17.03 10.36
C TRP A 140 -4.29 17.93 11.53
N THR A 141 -5.11 17.89 12.58
CA THR A 141 -5.00 18.84 13.69
C THR A 141 -4.13 18.35 14.85
N THR A 142 -4.08 17.03 15.08
CA THR A 142 -3.30 16.46 16.18
C THR A 142 -2.96 14.99 15.99
N ASP A 143 -1.83 14.57 16.51
CA ASP A 143 -1.41 13.17 16.62
C ASP A 143 -2.02 12.47 17.85
N LYS A 144 -2.53 13.25 18.80
CA LYS A 144 -3.05 12.73 20.07
C LYS A 144 -4.25 11.82 19.86
N GLY A 145 -4.16 10.59 20.37
CA GLY A 145 -5.23 9.60 20.28
C GLY A 145 -5.26 8.80 18.97
N ARG A 146 -4.33 9.07 18.05
CA ARG A 146 -4.20 8.30 16.81
C ARG A 146 -3.49 6.96 17.06
N SER A 147 -3.83 5.94 16.28
CA SER A 147 -3.12 4.67 16.30
C SER A 147 -1.74 4.80 15.65
N ALA A 148 -0.79 3.92 16.00
CA ALA A 148 0.51 3.85 15.35
C ALA A 148 0.37 3.62 13.83
N TYR A 149 -0.61 2.82 13.41
CA TYR A 149 -0.93 2.63 12.00
C TYR A 149 -1.35 3.94 11.32
N SER A 150 -2.29 4.69 11.91
CA SER A 150 -2.73 5.98 11.38
C SER A 150 -1.56 6.95 11.23
N LEU A 151 -0.73 7.09 12.27
CA LEU A 151 0.45 7.95 12.25
C LEU A 151 1.45 7.51 11.18
N SER A 152 1.75 6.20 11.08
CA SER A 152 2.70 5.68 10.08
C SER A 152 2.24 5.94 8.64
N LYS A 153 0.93 5.82 8.36
CA LYS A 153 0.36 6.14 7.05
C LYS A 153 0.38 7.63 6.75
N ARG A 154 0.07 8.47 7.76
CA ARG A 154 0.16 9.93 7.63
C ARG A 154 1.58 10.39 7.32
N TYR A 155 2.57 9.92 8.07
CA TYR A 155 3.96 10.28 7.82
C TYR A 155 4.48 9.75 6.47
N ALA A 156 4.02 8.58 6.03
CA ALA A 156 4.30 8.08 4.69
C ALA A 156 3.71 9.00 3.59
N GLU A 157 2.49 9.53 3.77
CA GLU A 157 1.93 10.54 2.84
C GLU A 157 2.79 11.80 2.79
N LEU A 158 3.32 12.26 3.93
CA LEU A 158 4.21 13.43 3.94
C LEU A 158 5.48 13.19 3.12
N GLU A 159 6.02 11.97 3.12
CA GLU A 159 7.15 11.61 2.25
C GLU A 159 6.75 11.65 0.77
N VAL A 160 5.56 11.16 0.40
CA VAL A 160 5.06 11.25 -0.98
C VAL A 160 4.83 12.70 -1.40
N LEU A 161 4.29 13.52 -0.51
CA LEU A 161 4.11 14.96 -0.74
C LEU A 161 5.46 15.69 -0.88
N ARG A 162 6.47 15.31 -0.07
CA ARG A 162 7.84 15.78 -0.24
C ARG A 162 8.36 15.45 -1.63
N GLY A 163 8.21 14.21 -2.07
CA GLY A 163 8.61 13.82 -3.43
C GLY A 163 7.92 14.64 -4.52
N ARG A 164 6.65 15.02 -4.33
CA ARG A 164 5.93 15.92 -5.24
C ARG A 164 6.59 17.31 -5.32
N GLU A 165 6.94 17.88 -4.17
CA GLU A 165 7.63 19.19 -4.12
C GLU A 165 9.03 19.12 -4.75
N GLU A 166 9.67 17.95 -4.73
CA GLU A 166 10.95 17.67 -5.38
C GLU A 166 10.81 17.33 -6.89
N GLY A 167 9.59 17.33 -7.44
CA GLY A 167 9.32 17.20 -8.87
C GLY A 167 8.78 15.83 -9.32
N LEU A 168 8.56 14.88 -8.42
CA LEU A 168 7.93 13.60 -8.75
C LEU A 168 6.42 13.77 -8.95
N SER A 169 5.88 13.32 -10.09
CA SER A 169 4.42 13.27 -10.24
C SER A 169 3.84 12.19 -9.34
N THR A 170 2.96 12.58 -8.41
CA THR A 170 2.42 11.65 -7.42
C THR A 170 0.89 11.61 -7.44
N LEU A 171 0.34 10.41 -7.23
CA LEU A 171 -1.07 10.18 -6.94
C LEU A 171 -1.16 9.44 -5.60
N ILE A 172 -1.97 9.95 -4.69
CA ILE A 172 -2.28 9.29 -3.41
C ILE A 172 -3.73 8.79 -3.47
N VAL A 173 -3.94 7.54 -3.06
CA VAL A 173 -5.28 6.94 -2.96
C VAL A 173 -5.49 6.52 -1.51
N ASN A 174 -6.59 6.95 -0.90
CA ASN A 174 -6.94 6.69 0.50
C ASN A 174 -8.11 5.71 0.59
N PRO A 175 -7.89 4.41 0.38
CA PRO A 175 -8.98 3.44 0.50
C PRO A 175 -9.44 3.32 1.97
N GLY A 176 -10.74 3.07 2.13
CA GLY A 176 -11.32 2.62 3.39
C GLY A 176 -11.02 1.14 3.65
N VAL A 177 -12.00 0.41 4.22
CA VAL A 177 -11.87 -1.04 4.40
C VAL A 177 -12.03 -1.73 3.05
N VAL A 178 -10.94 -2.32 2.56
CA VAL A 178 -10.95 -3.09 1.31
C VAL A 178 -11.30 -4.54 1.61
N ILE A 179 -12.35 -5.04 0.99
CA ILE A 179 -12.78 -6.44 1.05
C ILE A 179 -12.54 -7.08 -0.31
N GLY A 180 -11.82 -8.19 -0.36
CA GLY A 180 -11.50 -8.85 -1.61
C GLY A 180 -10.85 -10.22 -1.40
N SER A 181 -10.54 -10.90 -2.51
CA SER A 181 -9.77 -12.13 -2.50
C SER A 181 -8.32 -11.84 -2.08
N GLY A 182 -7.80 -12.66 -1.16
CA GLY A 182 -6.45 -12.50 -0.60
C GLY A 182 -6.19 -13.54 0.47
N LYS A 183 -5.19 -13.33 1.31
CA LYS A 183 -4.91 -14.22 2.45
C LYS A 183 -6.03 -14.12 3.47
N TRP A 184 -6.77 -15.22 3.65
CA TRP A 184 -7.89 -15.28 4.60
C TRP A 184 -7.41 -15.21 6.05
N GLY A 185 -8.05 -14.34 6.84
CA GLY A 185 -7.74 -14.17 8.26
C GLY A 185 -6.66 -13.12 8.55
N GLU A 186 -6.07 -12.53 7.53
CA GLU A 186 -5.12 -11.41 7.67
C GLU A 186 -5.78 -10.09 7.27
N SER A 187 -5.35 -8.99 7.90
CA SER A 187 -5.82 -7.64 7.54
C SER A 187 -7.35 -7.51 7.51
N SER A 188 -7.92 -6.89 6.49
CA SER A 188 -9.37 -6.68 6.35
C SER A 188 -10.16 -7.97 6.11
N THR A 189 -9.55 -9.05 5.58
CA THR A 189 -10.23 -10.34 5.45
C THR A 189 -10.55 -11.00 6.80
N SER A 190 -9.82 -10.62 7.87
CA SER A 190 -10.12 -11.06 9.23
C SER A 190 -11.52 -10.65 9.70
N ILE A 191 -12.03 -9.51 9.21
CA ILE A 191 -13.39 -9.02 9.50
C ILE A 191 -14.43 -10.00 8.93
N VAL A 192 -14.22 -10.44 7.69
CA VAL A 192 -15.12 -11.39 7.02
C VAL A 192 -15.12 -12.74 7.75
N VAL A 193 -13.91 -13.25 8.08
CA VAL A 193 -13.76 -14.50 8.82
C VAL A 193 -14.39 -14.41 10.22
N SER A 194 -14.19 -13.30 10.92
CA SER A 194 -14.79 -13.09 12.25
C SER A 194 -16.30 -13.00 12.18
N SER A 195 -16.83 -12.30 11.17
CA SER A 195 -18.28 -12.20 10.94
C SER A 195 -18.91 -13.55 10.62
N SER A 196 -18.25 -14.39 9.82
CA SER A 196 -18.76 -15.72 9.48
C SER A 196 -18.79 -16.69 10.66
N LYS A 197 -17.93 -16.48 11.67
CA LYS A 197 -17.90 -17.24 12.93
C LYS A 197 -18.88 -16.74 13.98
N GLY A 198 -19.61 -15.64 13.71
CA GLY A 198 -20.52 -14.97 14.63
C GLY A 198 -19.78 -14.05 15.59
N MET A 199 -19.82 -12.76 15.32
CA MET A 199 -19.30 -11.75 16.26
C MET A 199 -20.30 -11.54 17.41
N ARG A 200 -19.83 -11.70 18.65
CA ARG A 200 -20.62 -11.43 19.85
C ARG A 200 -20.71 -9.93 20.17
N PHE A 201 -19.77 -9.15 19.67
CA PHE A 201 -19.68 -7.70 19.84
C PHE A 201 -19.27 -7.05 18.52
N TYR A 202 -19.92 -5.95 18.20
CA TYR A 202 -19.54 -5.11 17.06
C TYR A 202 -19.46 -3.65 17.56
N PRO A 203 -18.50 -2.86 17.05
CA PRO A 203 -18.43 -1.45 17.43
C PRO A 203 -19.70 -0.73 16.96
N SER A 204 -20.33 0.01 17.87
CA SER A 204 -21.41 0.93 17.49
C SER A 204 -20.78 2.24 17.05
N GLY A 205 -21.09 2.69 15.86
CA GLY A 205 -20.61 3.95 15.29
C GLY A 205 -20.65 3.89 13.77
N THR A 206 -20.78 5.02 13.14
CA THR A 206 -20.55 5.17 11.70
C THR A 206 -19.06 5.39 11.48
N ASN A 207 -18.36 4.38 10.97
CA ASN A 207 -17.18 4.68 10.20
C ASN A 207 -17.69 5.15 8.85
N GLY A 208 -17.53 6.43 8.54
CA GLY A 208 -17.84 6.95 7.23
C GLY A 208 -17.03 6.17 6.18
N PHE A 209 -17.71 5.53 5.29
CA PHE A 209 -17.16 4.96 4.06
C PHE A 209 -17.54 5.90 2.94
#